data_32f45cff8e07814b9c1816d8dfbefb62
#
_entry.id   32f45cff8e07814b9c1816d8dfbefb62
#
_cell.length_a   1.000
_cell.length_b   1.000
_cell.length_c   1.000
_cell.angle_alpha   90.00
_cell.angle_beta   90.00
_cell.angle_gamma   90.00
#
_symmetry.space_group_name_H-M   'P 1'
#
loop_
_entity.id
_entity.type
_entity.pdbx_description
1 polymer ?
#
loop_
_entity_poly.entity_id
_entity_poly.type
_entity_poly.pdbx_seq_one_letter_code
_entity_poly.pdbx_strand_id
1 'polypeptide(L)'
;MVRKGERSTATLLRTVADTLRWQSLRAVTLVRSVYYAKKKRRAQQYLGEDGSHKKERKLYNDGYDDDNHDYIIKQGEKFLDRYEISSPIGKGSFGQVVKAYDHEEQCQVAIKIIKNKKPFLNQAQIEVKLLKMMNRADPENKYYIVKLKCHFMWRNHLCLVFELLSYNLYDLLRNTNFRGVSLNLTRKFAQQLCTALLFLSQPELNIIHCDLKPENILLCNPKRSAIKIVDFGSSCQLGQRIYQYIQSRFYRSPEVLLGVPYDLAIDMWSLGCILVEMHTGEPLFSGANEVDQMNKIVEVLGMPPDHLLDQAHKTRKFFDKLPASEGGGYVLKKVNGKDGSGYRKYRLPGTRRLHDILGVEGGGPAARRRGEPGHSVSDYLKFKDLILRMLEYDPKQRVTPYYALQHNFFKRTADESTNTQQAQSHHQHVVLTVTFTNAVFGGGELSPSGPAAPARDTSAATLVPIDIVPGLPTLLTTGMLCDPP
;
A
#
# COMPACT_ATOMS: atom_id res chain seq x y z
N MET A 1 -42.62 30.33 18.34
CA MET A 1 -41.28 30.62 18.91
C MET A 1 -40.37 29.37 19.06
N VAL A 2 -40.84 28.15 18.88
CA VAL A 2 -40.02 26.91 19.07
C VAL A 2 -39.04 26.62 17.92
N ARG A 3 -39.32 27.03 16.67
CA ARG A 3 -38.43 26.74 15.52
C ARG A 3 -37.12 27.54 15.42
N LYS A 4 -36.93 28.60 16.21
CA LYS A 4 -35.66 29.38 16.21
C LYS A 4 -34.59 28.80 17.13
N GLY A 5 -34.97 28.05 18.18
CA GLY A 5 -34.02 27.44 19.13
C GLY A 5 -33.28 26.21 18.55
N GLU A 6 -33.96 25.39 17.76
CA GLU A 6 -33.38 24.16 17.22
C GLU A 6 -32.33 24.42 16.12
N ARG A 7 -32.47 25.52 15.34
CA ARG A 7 -31.43 25.90 14.36
C ARG A 7 -30.16 26.42 15.01
N SER A 8 -30.27 27.08 16.17
CA SER A 8 -29.12 27.59 16.92
C SER A 8 -28.29 26.46 17.55
N THR A 9 -28.96 25.47 18.13
CA THR A 9 -28.31 24.30 18.77
C THR A 9 -27.61 23.39 17.74
N ALA A 10 -28.23 23.16 16.58
CA ALA A 10 -27.65 22.38 15.49
C ALA A 10 -26.41 23.06 14.88
N THR A 11 -26.42 24.38 14.81
CA THR A 11 -25.27 25.18 14.34
C THR A 11 -24.14 25.17 15.34
N LEU A 12 -24.42 25.31 16.63
CA LEU A 12 -23.46 25.22 17.72
C LEU A 12 -22.82 23.81 17.79
N LEU A 13 -23.60 22.75 17.70
CA LEU A 13 -23.10 21.37 17.66
C LEU A 13 -22.23 21.10 16.44
N ARG A 14 -22.54 21.68 15.27
CA ARG A 14 -21.69 21.61 14.09
C ARG A 14 -20.36 22.32 14.31
N THR A 15 -20.39 23.54 14.86
CA THR A 15 -19.18 24.33 15.14
C THR A 15 -18.28 23.64 16.16
N VAL A 16 -18.85 23.02 17.23
CA VAL A 16 -18.11 22.25 18.23
C VAL A 16 -17.55 20.96 17.60
N ALA A 17 -18.32 20.25 16.78
CA ALA A 17 -17.84 19.07 16.06
C ALA A 17 -16.72 19.40 15.10
N ASP A 18 -16.81 20.51 14.37
CA ASP A 18 -15.75 20.99 13.47
C ASP A 18 -14.51 21.44 14.25
N THR A 19 -14.67 22.09 15.40
CA THR A 19 -13.56 22.50 16.27
C THR A 19 -12.83 21.27 16.85
N LEU A 20 -13.57 20.28 17.36
CA LEU A 20 -13.01 19.02 17.85
C LEU A 20 -12.31 18.24 16.73
N ARG A 21 -12.84 18.30 15.52
CA ARG A 21 -12.26 17.69 14.33
C ARG A 21 -10.98 18.39 13.90
N TRP A 22 -10.93 19.73 13.95
CA TRP A 22 -9.71 20.50 13.71
C TRP A 22 -8.62 20.22 14.76
N GLN A 23 -9.01 20.00 16.01
CA GLN A 23 -8.08 19.58 17.07
C GLN A 23 -7.58 18.15 16.82
N SER A 24 -8.42 17.23 16.37
CA SER A 24 -8.04 15.86 15.99
C SER A 24 -7.11 15.83 14.76
N LEU A 25 -7.42 16.60 13.72
CA LEU A 25 -6.56 16.77 12.54
C LEU A 25 -5.21 17.39 12.89
N ARG A 26 -5.20 18.41 13.75
CA ARG A 26 -3.95 18.98 14.30
C ARG A 26 -3.18 17.92 15.09
N ALA A 27 -3.83 17.06 15.86
CA ALA A 27 -3.18 15.98 16.61
C ALA A 27 -2.56 14.93 15.69
N VAL A 28 -3.23 14.52 14.62
CA VAL A 28 -2.70 13.55 13.63
C VAL A 28 -1.55 14.16 12.83
N THR A 29 -1.70 15.40 12.38
CA THR A 29 -0.62 16.16 11.72
C THR A 29 0.53 16.39 12.70
N LEU A 30 0.22 16.65 13.97
CA LEU A 30 1.21 16.82 15.03
C LEU A 30 1.93 15.52 15.35
N VAL A 31 1.25 14.37 15.40
CA VAL A 31 1.87 13.04 15.62
C VAL A 31 2.77 12.67 14.45
N ARG A 32 2.35 12.91 13.21
CA ARG A 32 3.21 12.75 12.02
C ARG A 32 4.37 13.77 12.03
N SER A 33 4.10 15.05 12.27
CA SER A 33 5.14 16.08 12.35
C SER A 33 6.05 15.89 13.55
N VAL A 34 5.56 15.41 14.70
CA VAL A 34 6.37 15.07 15.89
C VAL A 34 7.23 13.83 15.63
N TYR A 35 6.73 12.83 14.88
CA TYR A 35 7.56 11.70 14.46
C TYR A 35 8.72 12.16 13.57
N TYR A 36 8.44 13.01 12.58
CA TYR A 36 9.48 13.60 11.71
C TYR A 36 10.30 14.68 12.43
N ALA A 37 9.71 15.47 13.33
CA ALA A 37 10.42 16.46 14.13
C ALA A 37 11.28 15.84 15.24
N LYS A 38 10.87 14.72 15.88
CA LYS A 38 11.76 13.95 16.77
C LYS A 38 12.96 13.37 16.00
N LYS A 39 12.74 12.94 14.75
CA LYS A 39 13.82 12.50 13.87
C LYS A 39 14.74 13.70 13.51
N LYS A 40 14.17 14.88 13.29
CA LYS A 40 14.90 16.14 13.01
C LYS A 40 15.58 16.70 14.27
N ARG A 41 14.93 16.65 15.45
CA ARG A 41 15.53 17.09 16.74
C ARG A 41 16.66 16.17 17.21
N ARG A 42 16.59 14.85 17.01
CA ARG A 42 17.74 13.96 17.24
C ARG A 42 18.93 14.28 16.32
N ALA A 43 18.66 14.81 15.12
CA ALA A 43 19.71 15.31 14.23
C ALA A 43 20.21 16.71 14.65
N GLN A 44 19.41 17.51 15.37
CA GLN A 44 19.76 18.87 15.81
C GLN A 44 20.29 18.94 17.25
N GLN A 45 20.04 17.96 18.11
CA GLN A 45 20.59 17.91 19.48
C GLN A 45 22.10 17.65 19.54
N TYR A 46 22.74 17.38 18.39
CA TYR A 46 24.20 17.37 18.28
C TYR A 46 24.81 18.72 17.86
N LEU A 47 24.02 19.78 17.80
CA LEU A 47 24.44 21.10 17.34
C LEU A 47 24.37 22.20 18.43
N GLY A 48 24.49 21.84 19.69
CA GLY A 48 24.44 22.82 20.76
C GLY A 48 25.34 22.48 21.94
N GLU A 49 26.64 22.63 21.78
CA GLU A 49 27.54 23.06 22.87
C GLU A 49 28.72 23.79 22.23
N ASP A 50 28.71 25.08 22.49
CA ASP A 50 29.75 26.02 22.15
C ASP A 50 30.99 25.73 23.02
N GLY A 51 32.13 25.61 22.36
CA GLY A 51 33.40 25.36 23.02
C GLY A 51 34.52 25.36 21.99
N SER A 52 35.16 26.49 21.81
CA SER A 52 36.29 26.80 20.94
C SER A 52 37.43 25.77 20.97
N HIS A 53 37.30 24.75 20.16
CA HIS A 53 38.40 24.00 19.56
C HIS A 53 38.00 23.73 18.11
N LYS A 54 38.80 24.18 17.13
CA LYS A 54 38.73 23.78 15.75
C LYS A 54 38.90 22.26 15.71
N LYS A 55 37.80 21.51 15.95
CA LYS A 55 37.74 20.09 15.58
C LYS A 55 37.94 20.03 14.07
N GLU A 56 39.05 19.47 13.64
CA GLU A 56 39.22 19.04 12.25
C GLU A 56 37.96 18.35 11.81
N ARG A 57 37.27 18.91 10.81
CA ARG A 57 36.06 18.31 10.24
C ARG A 57 36.49 16.95 9.71
N LYS A 58 36.04 15.89 10.35
CA LYS A 58 36.25 14.54 9.89
C LYS A 58 35.65 14.41 8.51
N LEU A 59 36.50 14.34 7.49
CA LEU A 59 36.11 14.14 6.11
C LEU A 59 35.62 12.69 5.94
N TYR A 60 34.40 12.51 5.51
CA TYR A 60 33.84 11.22 5.16
C TYR A 60 33.82 11.08 3.65
N ASN A 61 34.28 9.91 3.13
CA ASN A 61 34.28 9.61 1.70
C ASN A 61 34.91 10.76 0.88
N ASP A 62 36.12 11.16 1.25
CA ASP A 62 36.89 12.25 0.60
C ASP A 62 36.12 13.58 0.54
N GLY A 63 35.20 13.82 1.49
CA GLY A 63 34.40 15.03 1.58
C GLY A 63 33.12 15.00 0.74
N TYR A 64 32.77 13.88 0.13
CA TYR A 64 31.52 13.72 -0.61
C TYR A 64 30.32 13.34 0.26
N ASP A 65 30.55 12.87 1.49
CA ASP A 65 29.49 12.44 2.42
C ASP A 65 29.33 13.39 3.60
N ASP A 66 28.10 13.48 4.11
CA ASP A 66 27.80 14.08 5.40
C ASP A 66 28.04 13.07 6.55
N ASP A 67 27.87 13.52 7.80
CA ASP A 67 28.00 12.71 9.04
C ASP A 67 26.99 11.54 9.11
N ASN A 68 25.91 11.60 8.32
CA ASN A 68 24.92 10.53 8.19
C ASN A 68 25.24 9.56 7.04
N HIS A 69 26.38 9.72 6.35
CA HIS A 69 26.78 8.99 5.15
C HIS A 69 25.83 9.20 3.95
N ASP A 70 25.10 10.32 3.94
CA ASP A 70 24.36 10.77 2.77
C ASP A 70 25.32 11.54 1.84
N TYR A 71 25.19 11.34 0.52
CA TYR A 71 25.92 12.11 -0.48
C TYR A 71 25.59 13.60 -0.37
N ILE A 72 26.61 14.46 -0.41
CA ILE A 72 26.42 15.92 -0.40
C ILE A 72 26.05 16.38 -1.81
N ILE A 73 24.75 16.58 -2.03
CA ILE A 73 24.19 16.93 -3.35
C ILE A 73 24.63 18.34 -3.74
N LYS A 74 25.17 18.49 -4.96
CA LYS A 74 25.46 19.77 -5.60
C LYS A 74 24.56 19.93 -6.82
N GLN A 75 23.82 21.02 -6.88
CA GLN A 75 22.99 21.35 -8.05
C GLN A 75 23.89 21.63 -9.27
N GLY A 76 23.51 21.15 -10.43
CA GLY A 76 24.28 21.25 -11.67
C GLY A 76 25.40 20.22 -11.79
N GLU A 77 25.68 19.41 -10.76
CA GLU A 77 26.67 18.34 -10.87
C GLU A 77 26.20 17.27 -11.85
N LYS A 78 27.12 16.75 -12.65
CA LYS A 78 26.85 15.68 -13.62
C LYS A 78 27.36 14.34 -13.09
N PHE A 79 26.47 13.37 -12.97
CA PHE A 79 26.82 11.99 -12.70
C PHE A 79 27.04 11.25 -14.01
N LEU A 80 28.20 10.61 -14.16
CA LEU A 80 28.62 9.87 -15.37
C LEU A 80 28.54 10.75 -16.64
N ASP A 81 28.73 12.08 -16.54
CA ASP A 81 28.58 13.06 -17.64
C ASP A 81 27.20 13.04 -18.34
N ARG A 82 26.29 12.22 -17.86
CA ARG A 82 24.96 11.98 -18.39
C ARG A 82 23.83 12.64 -17.60
N TYR A 83 23.84 12.50 -16.26
CA TYR A 83 22.72 12.92 -15.40
C TYR A 83 23.05 14.23 -14.71
N GLU A 84 22.43 15.31 -15.13
CA GLU A 84 22.61 16.64 -14.51
C GLU A 84 21.62 16.82 -13.36
N ILE A 85 22.13 16.96 -12.15
CA ILE A 85 21.34 17.05 -10.91
C ILE A 85 20.65 18.42 -10.84
N SER A 86 19.31 18.40 -10.78
CA SER A 86 18.48 19.62 -10.67
C SER A 86 18.21 20.00 -9.22
N SER A 87 17.51 19.14 -8.48
CA SER A 87 17.09 19.44 -7.09
C SER A 87 16.81 18.19 -6.28
N PRO A 88 16.95 18.21 -4.95
CA PRO A 88 16.45 17.17 -4.08
C PRO A 88 14.91 17.14 -4.09
N ILE A 89 14.32 15.94 -4.22
CA ILE A 89 12.87 15.72 -4.21
C ILE A 89 12.40 14.80 -3.08
N GLY A 90 13.32 14.08 -2.42
CA GLY A 90 13.00 13.22 -1.29
C GLY A 90 14.20 12.90 -0.40
N LYS A 91 13.96 12.64 0.88
CA LYS A 91 14.96 12.14 1.82
C LYS A 91 14.32 11.11 2.75
N GLY A 92 14.94 9.93 2.83
CA GLY A 92 14.48 8.81 3.65
C GLY A 92 15.57 8.23 4.55
N SER A 93 15.27 7.10 5.17
CA SER A 93 16.26 6.34 5.96
C SER A 93 17.35 5.71 5.09
N PHE A 94 17.01 5.37 3.85
CA PHE A 94 17.86 4.74 2.85
C PHE A 94 18.89 5.71 2.22
N GLY A 95 18.60 7.03 2.22
CA GLY A 95 19.36 8.05 1.52
C GLY A 95 18.47 9.16 0.97
N GLN A 96 18.75 9.62 -0.23
CA GLN A 96 18.11 10.78 -0.84
C GLN A 96 17.60 10.46 -2.25
N VAL A 97 16.62 11.22 -2.72
CA VAL A 97 16.14 11.17 -4.10
C VAL A 97 16.30 12.57 -4.70
N VAL A 98 16.88 12.63 -5.87
CA VAL A 98 17.06 13.87 -6.62
C VAL A 98 16.35 13.80 -7.96
N LYS A 99 15.87 14.94 -8.41
CA LYS A 99 15.45 15.16 -9.80
C LYS A 99 16.70 15.46 -10.62
N ALA A 100 16.83 14.83 -11.77
CA ALA A 100 17.93 15.04 -12.70
C ALA A 100 17.44 15.08 -14.15
N TYR A 101 18.26 15.65 -15.05
CA TYR A 101 18.05 15.59 -16.49
C TYR A 101 18.99 14.57 -17.11
N ASP A 102 18.45 13.63 -17.85
CA ASP A 102 19.20 12.61 -18.60
C ASP A 102 19.51 13.16 -19.98
N HIS A 103 20.77 13.50 -20.24
CA HIS A 103 21.21 14.08 -21.51
C HIS A 103 21.19 13.08 -22.67
N GLU A 104 21.27 11.79 -22.43
CA GLU A 104 21.15 10.75 -23.46
C GLU A 104 19.71 10.54 -23.90
N GLU A 105 18.80 10.30 -22.93
CA GLU A 105 17.38 10.06 -23.22
C GLU A 105 16.55 11.36 -23.35
N GLN A 106 17.16 12.53 -23.17
CA GLN A 106 16.53 13.84 -23.27
C GLN A 106 15.26 13.96 -22.41
N CYS A 107 15.30 13.43 -21.19
CA CYS A 107 14.14 13.41 -20.30
C CYS A 107 14.52 13.68 -18.85
N GLN A 108 13.51 14.03 -18.04
CA GLN A 108 13.65 14.15 -16.59
C GLN A 108 13.58 12.77 -15.96
N VAL A 109 14.43 12.52 -14.96
CA VAL A 109 14.49 11.28 -14.18
C VAL A 109 14.53 11.57 -12.69
N ALA A 110 14.22 10.54 -11.88
CA ALA A 110 14.44 10.54 -10.45
C ALA A 110 15.61 9.59 -10.13
N ILE A 111 16.60 10.07 -9.38
CA ILE A 111 17.75 9.25 -8.96
C ILE A 111 17.71 9.06 -7.45
N LYS A 112 17.56 7.81 -7.01
CA LYS A 112 17.64 7.40 -5.60
C LYS A 112 19.11 7.12 -5.28
N ILE A 113 19.70 7.93 -4.41
CA ILE A 113 21.10 7.84 -3.99
C ILE A 113 21.15 7.16 -2.63
N ILE A 114 21.69 5.96 -2.58
CA ILE A 114 21.73 5.14 -1.37
C ILE A 114 22.88 5.60 -0.46
N LYS A 115 22.64 5.57 0.87
CA LYS A 115 23.69 5.87 1.85
C LYS A 115 24.92 4.99 1.68
N ASN A 116 26.08 5.59 1.84
CA ASN A 116 27.37 4.88 1.81
C ASN A 116 27.58 4.11 3.14
N LYS A 117 26.75 3.10 3.37
CA LYS A 117 26.86 2.14 4.48
C LYS A 117 26.47 0.76 4.01
N LYS A 118 27.29 -0.25 4.37
CA LYS A 118 27.11 -1.64 3.94
C LYS A 118 25.69 -2.20 4.14
N PRO A 119 24.97 -1.96 5.27
CA PRO A 119 23.60 -2.45 5.41
C PRO A 119 22.63 -1.86 4.38
N PHE A 120 22.74 -0.56 4.07
CA PHE A 120 21.89 0.10 3.08
C PHE A 120 22.23 -0.33 1.65
N LEU A 121 23.52 -0.51 1.34
CA LEU A 121 23.96 -1.04 0.05
C LEU A 121 23.41 -2.45 -0.18
N ASN A 122 23.55 -3.35 0.80
CA ASN A 122 23.03 -4.72 0.68
C ASN A 122 21.51 -4.72 0.46
N GLN A 123 20.77 -3.88 1.20
CA GLN A 123 19.32 -3.75 1.05
C GLN A 123 18.94 -3.21 -0.34
N ALA A 124 19.67 -2.20 -0.83
CA ALA A 124 19.41 -1.63 -2.15
C ALA A 124 19.75 -2.60 -3.29
N GLN A 125 20.71 -3.50 -3.10
CA GLN A 125 20.99 -4.57 -4.08
C GLN A 125 19.84 -5.56 -4.19
N ILE A 126 19.15 -5.87 -3.07
CA ILE A 126 17.93 -6.67 -3.08
C ILE A 126 16.82 -5.91 -3.83
N GLU A 127 16.64 -4.61 -3.54
CA GLU A 127 15.68 -3.76 -4.25
C GLU A 127 15.92 -3.77 -5.76
N VAL A 128 17.18 -3.61 -6.21
CA VAL A 128 17.56 -3.69 -7.63
C VAL A 128 17.20 -5.05 -8.23
N LYS A 129 17.46 -6.15 -7.53
CA LYS A 129 17.10 -7.51 -7.99
C LYS A 129 15.61 -7.64 -8.23
N LEU A 130 14.78 -7.21 -7.25
CA LEU A 130 13.32 -7.28 -7.34
C LEU A 130 12.79 -6.40 -8.48
N LEU A 131 13.29 -5.16 -8.60
CA LEU A 131 12.90 -4.23 -9.68
C LEU A 131 13.26 -4.79 -11.06
N LYS A 132 14.42 -5.43 -11.22
CA LYS A 132 14.79 -6.09 -12.47
C LYS A 132 13.88 -7.27 -12.82
N MET A 133 13.47 -8.06 -11.82
CA MET A 133 12.50 -9.14 -12.02
C MET A 133 11.16 -8.58 -12.50
N MET A 134 10.64 -7.55 -11.85
CA MET A 134 9.39 -6.88 -12.23
C MET A 134 9.48 -6.25 -13.63
N ASN A 135 10.58 -5.58 -13.96
CA ASN A 135 10.79 -5.01 -15.30
C ASN A 135 10.74 -6.07 -16.42
N ARG A 136 11.30 -7.27 -16.17
CA ARG A 136 11.26 -8.39 -17.13
C ARG A 136 9.85 -8.93 -17.30
N ALA A 137 9.10 -9.04 -16.21
CA ALA A 137 7.72 -9.53 -16.21
C ALA A 137 6.72 -8.50 -16.78
N ASP A 138 7.07 -7.19 -16.76
CA ASP A 138 6.25 -6.09 -17.27
C ASP A 138 7.02 -5.20 -18.28
N PRO A 139 7.37 -5.70 -19.47
CA PRO A 139 8.07 -4.89 -20.47
C PRO A 139 7.23 -3.69 -20.94
N GLU A 140 5.92 -3.83 -20.99
CA GLU A 140 4.98 -2.78 -21.41
C GLU A 140 4.69 -1.74 -20.33
N ASN A 141 5.18 -1.95 -19.09
CA ASN A 141 4.99 -1.01 -17.97
C ASN A 141 3.51 -0.70 -17.64
N LYS A 142 2.66 -1.77 -17.63
CA LYS A 142 1.21 -1.67 -17.50
C LYS A 142 0.65 -2.04 -16.12
N TYR A 143 1.47 -2.59 -15.21
CA TYR A 143 1.00 -3.09 -13.92
C TYR A 143 1.23 -2.12 -12.76
N TYR A 144 1.33 -0.81 -13.03
CA TYR A 144 1.34 0.25 -12.02
C TYR A 144 2.50 0.16 -11.00
N ILE A 145 3.63 -0.37 -11.44
CA ILE A 145 4.89 -0.42 -10.68
C ILE A 145 5.88 0.55 -11.32
N VAL A 146 6.68 1.24 -10.50
CA VAL A 146 7.73 2.13 -11.00
C VAL A 146 8.78 1.34 -11.78
N LYS A 147 9.19 1.86 -12.96
CA LYS A 147 10.19 1.22 -13.79
C LYS A 147 11.60 1.68 -13.40
N LEU A 148 12.46 0.74 -13.04
CA LEU A 148 13.89 0.99 -12.91
C LEU A 148 14.50 1.13 -14.32
N LYS A 149 15.04 2.30 -14.66
CA LYS A 149 15.72 2.53 -15.95
C LYS A 149 17.11 1.91 -15.97
N CYS A 150 17.94 2.29 -14.99
CA CYS A 150 19.26 1.72 -14.78
C CYS A 150 19.73 1.94 -13.34
N HIS A 151 20.93 1.44 -13.01
CA HIS A 151 21.59 1.68 -11.75
C HIS A 151 23.11 1.69 -11.98
N PHE A 152 23.83 2.45 -11.16
CA PHE A 152 25.28 2.60 -11.24
C PHE A 152 25.88 2.96 -9.86
N MET A 153 27.18 2.83 -9.74
CA MET A 153 27.92 3.33 -8.58
C MET A 153 28.47 4.72 -8.88
N TRP A 154 28.24 5.66 -7.96
CA TRP A 154 28.81 6.99 -7.99
C TRP A 154 29.43 7.33 -6.65
N ARG A 155 30.75 7.55 -6.61
CA ARG A 155 31.49 7.93 -5.39
C ARG A 155 31.11 7.10 -4.17
N ASN A 156 31.12 5.78 -4.31
CA ASN A 156 30.72 4.79 -3.30
C ASN A 156 29.22 4.77 -2.93
N HIS A 157 28.35 5.48 -3.67
CA HIS A 157 26.91 5.39 -3.53
C HIS A 157 26.30 4.56 -4.66
N LEU A 158 25.42 3.63 -4.34
CA LEU A 158 24.57 2.99 -5.32
C LEU A 158 23.44 3.97 -5.70
N CYS A 159 23.34 4.27 -6.97
CA CYS A 159 22.33 5.16 -7.55
C CYS A 159 21.37 4.33 -8.40
N LEU A 160 20.06 4.50 -8.15
CA LEU A 160 18.98 3.87 -8.92
C LEU A 160 18.24 4.95 -9.70
N VAL A 161 18.13 4.78 -11.01
CA VAL A 161 17.48 5.75 -11.91
C VAL A 161 16.09 5.26 -12.26
N PHE A 162 15.08 6.10 -12.04
CA PHE A 162 13.67 5.84 -12.29
C PHE A 162 13.06 6.89 -13.22
N GLU A 163 11.90 6.57 -13.78
CA GLU A 163 11.01 7.56 -14.37
C GLU A 163 10.67 8.65 -13.32
N LEU A 164 10.56 9.90 -13.75
CA LEU A 164 10.13 10.97 -12.86
C LEU A 164 8.60 10.94 -12.73
N LEU A 165 8.12 10.69 -11.54
CA LEU A 165 6.71 10.72 -11.17
C LEU A 165 6.35 12.05 -10.48
N SER A 166 5.07 12.29 -10.28
CA SER A 166 4.53 13.46 -9.60
C SER A 166 4.45 13.25 -8.08
N TYR A 167 3.66 14.05 -7.38
CA TYR A 167 3.49 13.95 -5.94
C TYR A 167 2.73 12.67 -5.53
N ASN A 168 2.95 12.24 -4.29
CA ASN A 168 2.36 11.02 -3.73
C ASN A 168 0.91 11.23 -3.26
N LEU A 169 0.23 10.13 -2.90
CA LEU A 169 -1.16 10.20 -2.44
C LEU A 169 -1.32 10.90 -1.08
N TYR A 170 -0.29 10.95 -0.23
CA TYR A 170 -0.33 11.76 0.98
C TYR A 170 -0.32 13.26 0.68
N ASP A 171 0.52 13.68 -0.27
CA ASP A 171 0.53 15.06 -0.75
C ASP A 171 -0.80 15.42 -1.43
N LEU A 172 -1.42 14.48 -2.16
CA LEU A 172 -2.78 14.66 -2.70
C LEU A 172 -3.78 14.92 -1.56
N LEU A 173 -3.77 14.15 -0.47
CA LEU A 173 -4.63 14.38 0.69
C LEU A 173 -4.37 15.73 1.33
N ARG A 174 -3.10 16.10 1.49
CA ARG A 174 -2.71 17.41 2.02
C ARG A 174 -3.26 18.55 1.15
N ASN A 175 -3.21 18.42 -0.19
CA ASN A 175 -3.75 19.41 -1.13
C ASN A 175 -5.28 19.51 -1.05
N THR A 176 -5.98 18.47 -0.60
CA THR A 176 -7.43 18.53 -0.31
C THR A 176 -7.74 19.09 1.09
N ASN A 177 -6.73 19.57 1.82
CA ASN A 177 -6.84 19.90 3.25
C ASN A 177 -7.40 18.71 4.07
N PHE A 178 -6.97 17.49 3.74
CA PHE A 178 -7.41 16.24 4.37
C PHE A 178 -8.92 16.01 4.35
N ARG A 179 -9.60 16.54 3.33
CA ARG A 179 -11.03 16.26 3.11
C ARG A 179 -11.27 14.93 2.40
N GLY A 180 -10.21 14.34 1.88
CA GLY A 180 -10.29 13.12 1.07
C GLY A 180 -10.75 13.39 -0.36
N VAL A 181 -10.66 12.35 -1.18
CA VAL A 181 -11.05 12.38 -2.60
C VAL A 181 -12.42 11.71 -2.80
N SER A 182 -13.03 11.90 -3.96
CA SER A 182 -14.32 11.28 -4.31
C SER A 182 -14.24 9.75 -4.30
N LEU A 183 -15.35 9.07 -4.06
CA LEU A 183 -15.42 7.61 -4.12
C LEU A 183 -15.06 7.09 -5.52
N ASN A 184 -15.40 7.85 -6.57
CA ASN A 184 -15.03 7.53 -7.95
C ASN A 184 -13.50 7.55 -8.17
N LEU A 185 -12.79 8.51 -7.60
CA LEU A 185 -11.32 8.55 -7.68
C LEU A 185 -10.70 7.45 -6.81
N THR A 186 -11.26 7.21 -5.62
CA THR A 186 -10.85 6.10 -4.74
C THR A 186 -11.01 4.75 -5.46
N ARG A 187 -12.09 4.55 -6.22
CA ARG A 187 -12.31 3.35 -7.02
C ARG A 187 -11.25 3.16 -8.11
N LYS A 188 -10.87 4.25 -8.80
CA LYS A 188 -9.79 4.22 -9.80
C LYS A 188 -8.44 3.85 -9.19
N PHE A 189 -8.14 4.37 -8.01
CA PHE A 189 -6.92 3.98 -7.28
C PHE A 189 -6.97 2.53 -6.82
N ALA A 190 -8.11 2.10 -6.26
CA ALA A 190 -8.30 0.72 -5.80
C ALA A 190 -8.08 -0.29 -6.94
N GLN A 191 -8.63 -0.03 -8.14
CA GLN A 191 -8.48 -0.91 -9.28
C GLN A 191 -7.01 -1.04 -9.70
N GLN A 192 -6.28 0.07 -9.82
CA GLN A 192 -4.87 0.08 -10.18
C GLN A 192 -4.01 -0.62 -9.14
N LEU A 193 -4.26 -0.39 -7.84
CA LEU A 193 -3.51 -1.00 -6.75
C LEU A 193 -3.79 -2.50 -6.62
N CYS A 194 -5.05 -2.94 -6.78
CA CYS A 194 -5.37 -4.37 -6.83
C CYS A 194 -4.70 -5.05 -8.04
N THR A 195 -4.63 -4.38 -9.21
CA THR A 195 -3.92 -4.89 -10.39
C THR A 195 -2.41 -5.00 -10.13
N ALA A 196 -1.81 -4.02 -9.47
CA ALA A 196 -0.41 -4.07 -9.08
C ALA A 196 -0.13 -5.21 -8.10
N LEU A 197 -0.97 -5.40 -7.07
CA LEU A 197 -0.83 -6.50 -6.12
C LEU A 197 -1.06 -7.88 -6.78
N LEU A 198 -1.97 -7.97 -7.75
CA LEU A 198 -2.14 -9.18 -8.54
C LEU A 198 -0.88 -9.52 -9.35
N PHE A 199 -0.26 -8.52 -9.96
CA PHE A 199 1.02 -8.69 -10.66
C PHE A 199 2.13 -9.17 -9.70
N LEU A 200 2.28 -8.54 -8.53
CA LEU A 200 3.27 -8.95 -7.54
C LEU A 200 3.04 -10.38 -6.99
N SER A 201 1.79 -10.85 -7.02
CA SER A 201 1.41 -12.20 -6.55
C SER A 201 1.64 -13.31 -7.56
N GLN A 202 2.11 -13.02 -8.78
CA GLN A 202 2.42 -14.04 -9.78
C GLN A 202 3.48 -15.01 -9.25
N PRO A 203 3.39 -16.32 -9.57
CA PRO A 203 4.31 -17.35 -9.04
C PRO A 203 5.78 -17.05 -9.29
N GLU A 204 6.11 -16.41 -10.41
CA GLU A 204 7.48 -16.04 -10.79
C GLU A 204 8.04 -14.88 -9.96
N LEU A 205 7.16 -14.05 -9.40
CA LEU A 205 7.53 -12.89 -8.59
C LEU A 205 7.39 -13.17 -7.10
N ASN A 206 6.19 -13.50 -6.64
CA ASN A 206 5.87 -13.72 -5.23
C ASN A 206 6.45 -12.62 -4.30
N ILE A 207 6.28 -11.35 -4.71
CA ILE A 207 6.87 -10.19 -4.04
C ILE A 207 5.87 -9.60 -3.05
N ILE A 208 6.31 -9.41 -1.83
CA ILE A 208 5.61 -8.66 -0.79
C ILE A 208 6.24 -7.27 -0.71
N HIS A 209 5.43 -6.20 -0.84
CA HIS A 209 5.92 -4.83 -0.79
C HIS A 209 6.41 -4.44 0.62
N CYS A 210 5.71 -4.90 1.66
CA CYS A 210 6.01 -4.70 3.08
C CYS A 210 5.97 -3.26 3.62
N ASP A 211 5.74 -2.24 2.82
CA ASP A 211 5.59 -0.85 3.29
C ASP A 211 4.63 -0.04 2.42
N LEU A 212 3.51 -0.66 2.02
CA LEU A 212 2.47 0.02 1.25
C LEU A 212 1.80 1.09 2.12
N LYS A 213 1.81 2.35 1.64
CA LYS A 213 1.27 3.53 2.30
C LYS A 213 1.07 4.66 1.29
N PRO A 214 0.28 5.71 1.58
CA PRO A 214 0.05 6.81 0.65
C PRO A 214 1.33 7.49 0.15
N GLU A 215 2.38 7.56 0.97
CA GLU A 215 3.67 8.14 0.60
C GLU A 215 4.41 7.33 -0.48
N ASN A 216 4.14 6.03 -0.61
CA ASN A 216 4.77 5.12 -1.57
C ASN A 216 3.90 4.83 -2.80
N ILE A 217 2.87 5.64 -3.03
CA ILE A 217 2.01 5.59 -4.21
C ILE A 217 2.04 6.98 -4.84
N LEU A 218 2.63 7.09 -6.03
CA LEU A 218 2.83 8.37 -6.71
C LEU A 218 1.92 8.49 -7.92
N LEU A 219 1.41 9.70 -8.16
CA LEU A 219 0.74 10.04 -9.41
C LEU A 219 1.75 10.08 -10.55
N CYS A 220 1.40 9.55 -11.72
CA CYS A 220 2.21 9.71 -12.93
C CYS A 220 2.15 11.16 -13.45
N ASN A 221 0.99 11.80 -13.29
CA ASN A 221 0.76 13.17 -13.70
C ASN A 221 -0.20 13.85 -12.71
N PRO A 222 0.05 15.11 -12.29
CA PRO A 222 -0.79 15.79 -11.30
C PRO A 222 -2.24 16.02 -11.74
N LYS A 223 -2.51 16.00 -13.05
CA LYS A 223 -3.83 16.20 -13.65
C LYS A 223 -4.56 14.89 -14.01
N ARG A 224 -3.96 13.74 -13.77
CA ARG A 224 -4.48 12.42 -14.15
C ARG A 224 -4.57 11.51 -12.92
N SER A 225 -5.37 10.44 -13.03
CA SER A 225 -5.57 9.47 -11.94
C SER A 225 -4.64 8.24 -12.03
N ALA A 226 -3.74 8.19 -13.00
CA ALA A 226 -2.76 7.11 -13.13
C ALA A 226 -1.74 7.21 -11.99
N ILE A 227 -1.48 6.09 -11.32
CA ILE A 227 -0.58 5.97 -10.18
C ILE A 227 0.42 4.84 -10.39
N LYS A 228 1.51 4.87 -9.61
CA LYS A 228 2.48 3.79 -9.52
C LYS A 228 2.95 3.58 -8.09
N ILE A 229 3.18 2.32 -7.74
CA ILE A 229 3.81 1.92 -6.48
C ILE A 229 5.32 2.11 -6.62
N VAL A 230 5.93 2.70 -5.59
CA VAL A 230 7.37 2.97 -5.51
C VAL A 230 7.96 2.44 -4.20
N ASP A 231 9.30 2.45 -4.10
CA ASP A 231 10.08 2.12 -2.90
C ASP A 231 9.96 0.65 -2.45
N PHE A 232 10.61 -0.22 -3.19
CA PHE A 232 10.74 -1.65 -2.89
C PHE A 232 11.90 -1.96 -1.92
N GLY A 233 12.44 -0.92 -1.26
CA GLY A 233 13.54 -1.04 -0.30
C GLY A 233 13.22 -1.84 0.97
N SER A 234 11.97 -2.14 1.26
CA SER A 234 11.54 -3.02 2.37
C SER A 234 10.94 -4.33 1.89
N SER A 235 10.90 -4.55 0.58
CA SER A 235 10.22 -5.69 -0.05
C SER A 235 11.03 -6.98 0.06
N CYS A 236 10.33 -8.10 0.02
CA CYS A 236 10.93 -9.43 -0.01
C CYS A 236 10.10 -10.39 -0.89
N GLN A 237 10.71 -11.52 -1.27
CA GLN A 237 9.97 -12.62 -1.87
C GLN A 237 9.39 -13.53 -0.77
N LEU A 238 8.25 -14.15 -1.05
CA LEU A 238 7.66 -15.15 -0.19
C LEU A 238 8.70 -16.27 0.08
N GLY A 239 8.89 -16.62 1.36
CA GLY A 239 9.93 -17.59 1.77
C GLY A 239 11.32 -16.99 2.07
N GLN A 240 11.61 -15.78 1.59
CA GLN A 240 12.86 -15.06 1.86
C GLN A 240 12.64 -13.87 2.79
N ARG A 241 11.90 -14.08 3.89
CA ARG A 241 11.57 -13.03 4.85
C ARG A 241 12.81 -12.61 5.63
N ILE A 242 13.15 -11.32 5.55
CA ILE A 242 14.37 -10.80 6.19
C ILE A 242 14.04 -10.12 7.52
N TYR A 243 12.85 -9.53 7.67
CA TYR A 243 12.52 -8.70 8.81
C TYR A 243 11.19 -9.09 9.47
N GLN A 244 11.17 -9.05 10.82
CA GLN A 244 9.94 -9.23 11.62
C GLN A 244 9.19 -7.90 11.86
N TYR A 245 9.90 -6.76 11.82
CA TYR A 245 9.32 -5.44 12.05
C TYR A 245 9.21 -4.69 10.73
N ILE A 246 8.08 -4.89 10.07
CA ILE A 246 7.75 -4.34 8.76
C ILE A 246 6.43 -3.57 8.80
N GLN A 247 6.11 -2.94 7.71
CA GLN A 247 4.97 -2.04 7.49
C GLN A 247 5.02 -0.77 8.35
N SER A 248 4.63 0.34 7.79
CA SER A 248 4.36 1.57 8.52
C SER A 248 3.16 1.36 9.44
N ARG A 249 3.27 1.80 10.70
CA ARG A 249 2.36 1.40 11.80
C ARG A 249 0.88 1.50 11.48
N PHE A 250 0.42 2.57 10.84
CA PHE A 250 -1.00 2.79 10.55
C PHE A 250 -1.57 1.77 9.55
N TYR A 251 -0.70 1.15 8.76
CA TYR A 251 -1.02 0.18 7.70
C TYR A 251 -0.56 -1.23 8.04
N ARG A 252 -0.08 -1.44 9.29
CA ARG A 252 0.45 -2.72 9.74
C ARG A 252 -0.65 -3.70 10.03
N SER A 253 -0.54 -4.88 9.43
CA SER A 253 -1.52 -5.97 9.56
C SER A 253 -1.52 -6.60 10.96
N PRO A 254 -2.62 -7.23 11.38
CA PRO A 254 -2.73 -7.92 12.66
C PRO A 254 -1.68 -9.02 12.84
N GLU A 255 -1.42 -9.81 11.80
CA GLU A 255 -0.43 -10.90 11.83
C GLU A 255 0.99 -10.39 12.10
N VAL A 256 1.36 -9.23 11.55
CA VAL A 256 2.66 -8.59 11.83
C VAL A 256 2.70 -8.03 13.26
N LEU A 257 1.62 -7.42 13.75
CA LEU A 257 1.50 -6.97 15.13
C LEU A 257 1.62 -8.13 16.12
N LEU A 258 0.93 -9.22 15.84
CA LEU A 258 0.86 -10.42 16.68
C LEU A 258 2.12 -11.30 16.56
N GLY A 259 2.98 -11.05 15.56
CA GLY A 259 4.21 -11.82 15.36
C GLY A 259 3.98 -13.22 14.78
N VAL A 260 2.90 -13.39 14.01
CA VAL A 260 2.61 -14.61 13.24
C VAL A 260 3.34 -14.55 11.89
N PRO A 261 3.66 -15.68 11.25
CA PRO A 261 4.15 -15.68 9.88
C PRO A 261 3.23 -14.93 8.93
N TYR A 262 3.81 -14.08 8.08
CA TYR A 262 3.07 -13.24 7.15
C TYR A 262 3.35 -13.63 5.70
N ASP A 263 2.46 -13.25 4.79
CA ASP A 263 2.56 -13.44 3.35
C ASP A 263 2.09 -12.18 2.58
N LEU A 264 1.75 -12.34 1.31
CA LEU A 264 1.29 -11.24 0.44
C LEU A 264 0.01 -10.57 0.96
N ALA A 265 -0.76 -11.25 1.81
CA ALA A 265 -2.01 -10.71 2.37
C ALA A 265 -1.79 -9.45 3.23
N ILE A 266 -0.58 -9.21 3.74
CA ILE A 266 -0.27 -7.99 4.51
C ILE A 266 -0.42 -6.71 3.67
N ASP A 267 -0.10 -6.77 2.38
CA ASP A 267 -0.23 -5.62 1.47
C ASP A 267 -1.71 -5.33 1.15
N MET A 268 -2.56 -6.37 1.10
CA MET A 268 -4.00 -6.20 0.95
C MET A 268 -4.63 -5.51 2.17
N TRP A 269 -4.19 -5.83 3.39
CA TRP A 269 -4.57 -5.11 4.60
C TRP A 269 -4.19 -3.63 4.52
N SER A 270 -2.93 -3.34 4.14
CA SER A 270 -2.46 -1.97 3.95
C SER A 270 -3.31 -1.22 2.93
N LEU A 271 -3.65 -1.87 1.81
CA LEU A 271 -4.51 -1.29 0.78
C LEU A 271 -5.89 -0.94 1.33
N GLY A 272 -6.53 -1.80 2.10
CA GLY A 272 -7.82 -1.51 2.76
C GLY A 272 -7.75 -0.25 3.63
N CYS A 273 -6.69 -0.11 4.44
CA CYS A 273 -6.45 1.09 5.25
C CYS A 273 -6.26 2.35 4.39
N ILE A 274 -5.47 2.25 3.31
CA ILE A 274 -5.19 3.36 2.38
C ILE A 274 -6.46 3.86 1.71
N LEU A 275 -7.31 2.95 1.21
CA LEU A 275 -8.52 3.34 0.49
C LEU A 275 -9.52 4.09 1.38
N VAL A 276 -9.66 3.69 2.63
CA VAL A 276 -10.48 4.44 3.61
C VAL A 276 -9.86 5.81 3.86
N GLU A 277 -8.55 5.90 4.08
CA GLU A 277 -7.85 7.17 4.29
C GLU A 277 -7.98 8.10 3.07
N MET A 278 -7.82 7.59 1.85
CA MET A 278 -7.98 8.39 0.64
C MET A 278 -9.37 9.01 0.53
N HIS A 279 -10.41 8.28 0.89
CA HIS A 279 -11.78 8.78 0.82
C HIS A 279 -12.16 9.69 2.00
N THR A 280 -11.77 9.33 3.22
CA THR A 280 -12.13 10.09 4.44
C THR A 280 -11.21 11.27 4.71
N GLY A 281 -9.95 11.21 4.26
CA GLY A 281 -8.89 12.17 4.55
C GLY A 281 -8.11 11.85 5.82
N GLU A 282 -8.51 10.84 6.59
CA GLU A 282 -7.90 10.48 7.88
C GLU A 282 -7.48 9.00 7.90
N PRO A 283 -6.32 8.66 8.50
CA PRO A 283 -5.93 7.26 8.67
C PRO A 283 -6.98 6.49 9.46
N LEU A 284 -7.38 5.32 8.95
CA LEU A 284 -8.37 4.46 9.62
C LEU A 284 -7.91 4.06 11.02
N PHE A 285 -6.63 3.66 11.15
CA PHE A 285 -6.01 3.21 12.38
C PHE A 285 -4.76 4.02 12.70
N SER A 286 -4.87 5.10 13.48
CA SER A 286 -3.76 6.02 13.78
C SER A 286 -3.16 5.77 15.16
N GLY A 287 -2.59 4.58 15.40
CA GLY A 287 -2.03 4.20 16.69
C GLY A 287 -0.73 4.94 17.05
N ALA A 288 -0.61 5.44 18.28
CA ALA A 288 0.60 6.09 18.77
C ALA A 288 1.77 5.10 18.98
N ASN A 289 1.45 3.84 19.26
CA ASN A 289 2.36 2.70 19.40
C ASN A 289 1.62 1.43 18.97
N GLU A 290 2.27 0.25 19.04
CA GLU A 290 1.65 -1.01 18.59
C GLU A 290 0.42 -1.41 19.42
N VAL A 291 0.44 -1.17 20.73
CA VAL A 291 -0.70 -1.48 21.61
C VAL A 291 -1.88 -0.58 21.25
N ASP A 292 -1.65 0.72 21.09
CA ASP A 292 -2.67 1.67 20.63
C ASP A 292 -3.18 1.33 19.22
N GLN A 293 -2.29 0.82 18.35
CA GLN A 293 -2.67 0.37 17.00
C GLN A 293 -3.65 -0.81 17.06
N MET A 294 -3.35 -1.84 17.85
CA MET A 294 -4.23 -3.00 18.02
C MET A 294 -5.58 -2.58 18.62
N ASN A 295 -5.58 -1.71 19.65
CA ASN A 295 -6.82 -1.21 20.23
C ASN A 295 -7.69 -0.49 19.18
N LYS A 296 -7.10 0.34 18.32
CA LYS A 296 -7.83 1.04 17.24
C LYS A 296 -8.39 0.10 16.18
N ILE A 297 -7.70 -1.00 15.90
CA ILE A 297 -8.19 -2.05 15.01
C ILE A 297 -9.41 -2.71 15.65
N VAL A 298 -9.29 -3.12 16.92
CA VAL A 298 -10.36 -3.79 17.65
C VAL A 298 -11.59 -2.88 17.85
N GLU A 299 -11.42 -1.57 18.06
CA GLU A 299 -12.54 -0.62 18.09
C GLU A 299 -13.42 -0.68 16.84
N VAL A 300 -12.84 -0.97 15.67
CA VAL A 300 -13.56 -0.99 14.39
C VAL A 300 -14.03 -2.38 14.01
N LEU A 301 -13.16 -3.38 14.10
CA LEU A 301 -13.40 -4.73 13.57
C LEU A 301 -13.90 -5.74 14.62
N GLY A 302 -13.89 -5.37 15.91
CA GLY A 302 -14.16 -6.31 16.99
C GLY A 302 -12.93 -7.10 17.41
N MET A 303 -13.12 -8.11 18.27
CA MET A 303 -12.03 -8.96 18.73
C MET A 303 -11.51 -9.86 17.60
N PRO A 304 -10.19 -10.07 17.51
CA PRO A 304 -9.64 -11.10 16.62
C PRO A 304 -10.15 -12.50 17.05
N PRO A 305 -10.28 -13.44 16.11
CA PRO A 305 -10.64 -14.83 16.42
C PRO A 305 -9.63 -15.48 17.39
N ASP A 306 -10.11 -16.23 18.36
CA ASP A 306 -9.30 -16.86 19.41
C ASP A 306 -8.21 -17.77 18.83
N HIS A 307 -8.51 -18.52 17.76
CA HIS A 307 -7.52 -19.39 17.10
C HIS A 307 -6.29 -18.64 16.58
N LEU A 308 -6.43 -17.38 16.15
CA LEU A 308 -5.29 -16.53 15.76
C LEU A 308 -4.50 -16.06 16.98
N LEU A 309 -5.20 -15.74 18.07
CA LEU A 309 -4.58 -15.29 19.31
C LEU A 309 -3.83 -16.43 20.03
N ASP A 310 -4.35 -17.65 19.98
CA ASP A 310 -3.70 -18.84 20.55
C ASP A 310 -2.38 -19.18 19.84
N GLN A 311 -2.30 -18.96 18.52
CA GLN A 311 -1.09 -19.25 17.72
C GLN A 311 -0.04 -18.16 17.76
N ALA A 312 -0.39 -16.96 18.21
CA ALA A 312 0.45 -15.78 18.07
C ALA A 312 1.44 -15.62 19.24
N HIS A 313 2.73 -15.41 18.91
CA HIS A 313 3.79 -15.24 19.90
C HIS A 313 3.68 -13.97 20.75
N LYS A 314 3.04 -12.90 20.21
CA LYS A 314 2.93 -11.60 20.88
C LYS A 314 1.53 -11.33 21.46
N THR A 315 0.63 -12.32 21.52
CA THR A 315 -0.74 -12.16 22.06
C THR A 315 -0.75 -11.50 23.42
N ARG A 316 0.10 -11.94 24.34
CA ARG A 316 0.20 -11.39 25.71
C ARG A 316 0.64 -9.92 25.77
N LYS A 317 1.10 -9.34 24.67
CA LYS A 317 1.40 -7.89 24.58
C LYS A 317 0.13 -7.05 24.50
N PHE A 318 -0.93 -7.60 23.93
CA PHE A 318 -2.15 -6.89 23.56
C PHE A 318 -3.38 -7.37 24.31
N PHE A 319 -3.42 -8.65 24.67
CA PHE A 319 -4.59 -9.32 25.23
C PHE A 319 -4.23 -10.11 26.50
N ASP A 320 -5.21 -10.19 27.41
CA ASP A 320 -5.17 -11.09 28.54
C ASP A 320 -6.14 -12.25 28.26
N LYS A 321 -5.70 -13.48 28.57
CA LYS A 321 -6.53 -14.68 28.43
C LYS A 321 -7.39 -14.82 29.69
N LEU A 322 -8.71 -14.94 29.50
CA LEU A 322 -9.62 -15.17 30.59
C LEU A 322 -9.58 -16.64 31.04
N PRO A 323 -9.67 -16.92 32.35
CA PRO A 323 -9.81 -18.28 32.84
C PRO A 323 -11.13 -18.89 32.36
N ALA A 324 -11.19 -20.22 32.27
CA ALA A 324 -12.39 -20.95 31.85
C ALA A 324 -13.60 -20.67 32.78
N SER A 325 -13.35 -20.39 34.09
CA SER A 325 -14.35 -19.97 35.06
C SER A 325 -15.04 -18.64 34.74
N GLU A 326 -14.40 -17.79 33.93
CA GLU A 326 -14.92 -16.48 33.49
C GLU A 326 -15.36 -16.50 32.02
N GLY A 327 -15.66 -17.68 31.46
CA GLY A 327 -16.13 -17.86 30.10
C GLY A 327 -15.01 -18.09 29.07
N GLY A 328 -13.76 -18.07 29.46
CA GLY A 328 -12.61 -18.26 28.54
C GLY A 328 -12.44 -17.13 27.52
N GLY A 329 -11.57 -17.34 26.52
CA GLY A 329 -11.32 -16.37 25.45
C GLY A 329 -10.34 -15.26 25.85
N TYR A 330 -10.39 -14.12 25.16
CA TYR A 330 -9.44 -13.03 25.32
C TYR A 330 -10.12 -11.68 25.53
N VAL A 331 -9.46 -10.81 26.29
CA VAL A 331 -9.84 -9.40 26.47
C VAL A 331 -8.65 -8.48 26.16
N LEU A 332 -8.93 -7.27 25.68
CA LEU A 332 -7.89 -6.27 25.49
C LEU A 332 -7.26 -5.89 26.83
N LYS A 333 -5.93 -5.80 26.85
CA LYS A 333 -5.20 -5.26 28.01
C LYS A 333 -5.57 -3.82 28.29
N LYS A 334 -5.81 -3.51 29.56
CA LYS A 334 -5.97 -2.15 30.04
C LYS A 334 -4.65 -1.38 29.88
N VAL A 335 -4.68 -0.22 29.24
CA VAL A 335 -3.50 0.62 29.00
C VAL A 335 -3.54 1.82 29.92
N ASN A 336 -2.50 1.98 30.72
CA ASN A 336 -2.35 3.15 31.61
C ASN A 336 -2.08 4.41 30.77
N GLY A 337 -2.75 5.51 31.08
CA GLY A 337 -2.44 6.83 30.54
C GLY A 337 -1.05 7.28 30.98
N LYS A 338 -0.30 7.93 30.08
CA LYS A 338 1.07 8.41 30.40
C LYS A 338 1.11 9.59 31.39
N ASP A 339 -0.01 10.20 31.61
CA ASP A 339 -0.23 11.46 32.37
C ASP A 339 -0.78 11.22 33.78
N GLY A 340 -0.81 10.00 34.25
CA GLY A 340 -1.35 9.67 35.59
C GLY A 340 -2.87 9.81 35.71
N SER A 341 -3.58 10.16 34.63
CA SER A 341 -5.04 10.39 34.60
C SER A 341 -5.87 9.12 34.58
N GLY A 342 -5.27 7.96 34.91
CA GLY A 342 -5.94 6.66 34.88
C GLY A 342 -5.77 5.91 33.58
N TYR A 343 -6.62 4.89 33.36
CA TYR A 343 -6.57 4.06 32.14
C TYR A 343 -7.04 4.85 30.90
N ARG A 344 -6.31 4.70 29.78
CA ARG A 344 -6.74 5.27 28.50
C ARG A 344 -8.06 4.60 28.10
N LYS A 345 -9.11 5.41 27.93
CA LYS A 345 -10.44 4.91 27.59
C LYS A 345 -10.53 4.67 26.09
N TYR A 346 -10.57 3.42 25.70
CA TYR A 346 -10.89 2.98 24.33
C TYR A 346 -12.39 2.70 24.20
N ARG A 347 -12.89 2.75 22.97
CA ARG A 347 -14.25 2.29 22.69
C ARG A 347 -14.32 0.76 22.80
N LEU A 348 -15.51 0.23 23.10
CA LEU A 348 -15.73 -1.22 23.11
C LEU A 348 -15.44 -1.81 21.71
N PRO A 349 -15.01 -3.10 21.64
CA PRO A 349 -14.77 -3.79 20.39
C PRO A 349 -15.94 -3.66 19.40
N GLY A 350 -15.63 -3.31 18.13
CA GLY A 350 -16.61 -3.19 17.05
C GLY A 350 -17.56 -1.99 17.13
N THR A 351 -17.45 -1.12 18.14
CA THR A 351 -18.41 0.00 18.31
C THR A 351 -18.09 1.23 17.48
N ARG A 352 -16.86 1.37 16.95
CA ARG A 352 -16.49 2.39 15.97
C ARG A 352 -16.75 1.86 14.56
N ARG A 353 -18.01 1.79 14.17
CA ARG A 353 -18.45 1.09 12.95
C ARG A 353 -17.85 1.75 11.68
N LEU A 354 -17.32 0.92 10.77
CA LEU A 354 -16.85 1.38 9.45
C LEU A 354 -17.95 2.08 8.66
N HIS A 355 -19.20 1.65 8.81
CA HIS A 355 -20.40 2.27 8.23
C HIS A 355 -20.51 3.76 8.58
N ASP A 356 -20.28 4.11 9.85
CA ASP A 356 -20.35 5.49 10.34
C ASP A 356 -19.11 6.31 9.91
N ILE A 357 -17.94 5.67 9.90
CA ILE A 357 -16.68 6.29 9.43
C ILE A 357 -16.80 6.71 7.97
N LEU A 358 -17.39 5.87 7.13
CA LEU A 358 -17.62 6.13 5.71
C LEU A 358 -18.81 7.07 5.47
N GLY A 359 -19.69 7.25 6.45
CA GLY A 359 -20.89 8.09 6.33
C GLY A 359 -21.86 7.56 5.29
N VAL A 360 -22.11 6.23 5.30
CA VAL A 360 -22.88 5.51 4.27
C VAL A 360 -24.24 6.15 4.04
N GLU A 361 -25.05 6.35 5.10
CA GLU A 361 -26.39 6.94 5.01
C GLU A 361 -26.37 8.48 4.89
N GLY A 362 -25.24 9.11 5.25
CA GLY A 362 -25.13 10.57 5.33
C GLY A 362 -24.71 11.24 4.03
N GLY A 363 -24.36 10.49 2.98
CA GLY A 363 -23.74 11.05 1.77
C GLY A 363 -22.24 11.29 1.96
N GLY A 364 -21.56 10.28 2.50
CA GLY A 364 -20.11 10.25 2.69
C GLY A 364 -19.62 10.89 3.99
N PRO A 365 -18.29 10.92 4.18
CA PRO A 365 -17.68 11.42 5.42
C PRO A 365 -18.13 12.85 5.72
N ALA A 366 -18.77 13.06 6.88
CA ALA A 366 -19.38 14.34 7.30
C ALA A 366 -20.35 14.94 6.27
N ALA A 367 -21.08 14.09 5.54
CA ALA A 367 -22.07 14.47 4.51
C ALA A 367 -21.49 15.32 3.36
N ARG A 368 -20.17 15.29 3.13
CA ARG A 368 -19.49 16.14 2.13
C ARG A 368 -19.76 15.78 0.69
N ARG A 369 -20.31 14.58 0.44
CA ARG A 369 -20.53 14.02 -0.90
C ARG A 369 -22.01 13.81 -1.22
N ARG A 370 -22.89 14.42 -0.38
CA ARG A 370 -24.35 14.30 -0.57
C ARG A 370 -24.77 14.87 -1.91
N GLY A 371 -25.46 14.08 -2.73
CA GLY A 371 -25.92 14.46 -4.06
C GLY A 371 -24.88 14.40 -5.17
N GLU A 372 -23.61 14.04 -4.86
CA GLU A 372 -22.61 13.83 -5.90
C GLU A 372 -22.86 12.46 -6.60
N PRO A 373 -22.80 12.40 -7.96
CA PRO A 373 -22.91 11.12 -8.68
C PRO A 373 -21.88 10.10 -8.24
N GLY A 374 -22.30 8.83 -8.09
CA GLY A 374 -21.42 7.74 -7.65
C GLY A 374 -21.13 7.74 -6.13
N HIS A 375 -21.97 8.44 -5.34
CA HIS A 375 -21.92 8.50 -3.88
C HIS A 375 -23.26 8.13 -3.24
N SER A 376 -24.02 7.24 -3.88
CA SER A 376 -25.25 6.68 -3.34
C SER A 376 -24.97 5.75 -2.14
N VAL A 377 -25.99 5.46 -1.34
CA VAL A 377 -25.90 4.47 -0.26
C VAL A 377 -25.41 3.11 -0.81
N SER A 378 -25.90 2.71 -1.99
CA SER A 378 -25.48 1.49 -2.66
C SER A 378 -23.96 1.49 -2.99
N ASP A 379 -23.42 2.61 -3.50
CA ASP A 379 -21.99 2.73 -3.79
C ASP A 379 -21.17 2.60 -2.51
N TYR A 380 -21.61 3.23 -1.41
CA TYR A 380 -20.92 3.11 -0.12
C TYR A 380 -21.03 1.72 0.49
N LEU A 381 -22.15 1.01 0.34
CA LEU A 381 -22.29 -0.36 0.82
C LEU A 381 -21.35 -1.30 0.08
N LYS A 382 -21.20 -1.15 -1.24
CA LYS A 382 -20.22 -1.91 -2.04
C LYS A 382 -18.79 -1.59 -1.61
N PHE A 383 -18.47 -0.32 -1.38
CA PHE A 383 -17.17 0.08 -0.88
C PHE A 383 -16.86 -0.51 0.49
N LYS A 384 -17.81 -0.38 1.44
CA LYS A 384 -17.70 -0.95 2.78
C LYS A 384 -17.47 -2.46 2.76
N ASP A 385 -18.20 -3.20 1.91
CA ASP A 385 -18.05 -4.65 1.80
C ASP A 385 -16.65 -5.04 1.31
N LEU A 386 -16.15 -4.37 0.26
CA LEU A 386 -14.78 -4.61 -0.21
C LEU A 386 -13.74 -4.33 0.88
N ILE A 387 -13.86 -3.20 1.59
CA ILE A 387 -12.93 -2.84 2.68
C ILE A 387 -12.95 -3.88 3.79
N LEU A 388 -14.11 -4.37 4.22
CA LEU A 388 -14.19 -5.41 5.26
C LEU A 388 -13.51 -6.71 4.82
N ARG A 389 -13.64 -7.10 3.56
CA ARG A 389 -12.93 -8.26 2.99
C ARG A 389 -11.41 -8.06 2.92
N MET A 390 -10.94 -6.82 2.73
CA MET A 390 -9.51 -6.48 2.78
C MET A 390 -8.97 -6.42 4.21
N LEU A 391 -9.82 -6.13 5.19
CA LEU A 391 -9.47 -6.01 6.60
C LEU A 391 -9.85 -7.25 7.42
N GLU A 392 -9.98 -8.40 6.77
CA GLU A 392 -10.18 -9.68 7.46
C GLU A 392 -8.96 -10.01 8.32
N TYR A 393 -9.21 -10.43 9.58
CA TYR A 393 -8.14 -10.76 10.54
C TYR A 393 -7.31 -11.96 10.07
N ASP A 394 -7.99 -13.03 9.63
CA ASP A 394 -7.32 -14.22 9.12
C ASP A 394 -6.76 -13.96 7.72
N PRO A 395 -5.43 -13.93 7.52
CA PRO A 395 -4.85 -13.69 6.21
C PRO A 395 -5.27 -14.72 5.16
N LYS A 396 -5.66 -15.93 5.58
CA LYS A 396 -6.16 -16.97 4.67
C LYS A 396 -7.58 -16.73 4.17
N GLN A 397 -8.39 -15.98 4.94
CA GLN A 397 -9.75 -15.59 4.57
C GLN A 397 -9.79 -14.21 3.91
N ARG A 398 -8.71 -13.42 4.06
CA ARG A 398 -8.61 -12.09 3.46
C ARG A 398 -8.68 -12.16 1.95
N VAL A 399 -9.47 -11.27 1.33
CA VAL A 399 -9.66 -11.25 -0.12
C VAL A 399 -8.32 -11.11 -0.86
N THR A 400 -8.10 -11.95 -1.86
CA THR A 400 -6.92 -11.84 -2.72
C THR A 400 -7.11 -10.76 -3.78
N PRO A 401 -6.04 -10.22 -4.41
CA PRO A 401 -6.15 -9.22 -5.46
C PRO A 401 -7.05 -9.66 -6.63
N TYR A 402 -6.99 -10.93 -7.01
CA TYR A 402 -7.82 -11.49 -8.07
C TYR A 402 -9.32 -11.40 -7.76
N TYR A 403 -9.75 -11.85 -6.59
CA TYR A 403 -11.15 -11.76 -6.18
C TYR A 403 -11.60 -10.34 -5.85
N ALA A 404 -10.68 -9.49 -5.34
CA ALA A 404 -10.97 -8.09 -5.13
C ALA A 404 -11.35 -7.37 -6.43
N LEU A 405 -10.62 -7.62 -7.53
CA LEU A 405 -10.90 -7.04 -8.85
C LEU A 405 -12.25 -7.45 -9.43
N GLN A 406 -12.81 -8.59 -9.00
CA GLN A 406 -14.13 -9.06 -9.42
C GLN A 406 -15.28 -8.49 -8.57
N HIS A 407 -14.95 -7.76 -7.52
CA HIS A 407 -15.94 -7.23 -6.59
C HIS A 407 -16.87 -6.18 -7.24
N ASN A 408 -18.14 -6.16 -6.80
CA ASN A 408 -19.17 -5.26 -7.34
C ASN A 408 -18.85 -3.76 -7.19
N PHE A 409 -17.91 -3.39 -6.31
CA PHE A 409 -17.41 -2.02 -6.21
C PHE A 409 -16.77 -1.52 -7.51
N PHE A 410 -16.16 -2.39 -8.30
CA PHE A 410 -15.55 -2.05 -9.59
C PHE A 410 -16.54 -2.11 -10.76
N LYS A 411 -17.66 -2.82 -10.61
CA LYS A 411 -18.72 -2.86 -11.61
C LYS A 411 -19.56 -1.58 -11.44
N ARG A 412 -19.56 -0.70 -12.45
CA ARG A 412 -20.49 0.44 -12.48
C ARG A 412 -21.90 -0.11 -12.51
N THR A 413 -22.76 0.26 -11.55
CA THR A 413 -24.19 0.24 -11.77
C THR A 413 -24.47 1.27 -12.85
N ALA A 414 -25.14 0.87 -13.95
CA ALA A 414 -25.67 1.79 -14.92
C ALA A 414 -26.75 2.64 -14.20
N ASP A 415 -26.39 3.81 -13.71
CA ASP A 415 -27.35 4.84 -13.39
C ASP A 415 -27.81 5.38 -14.74
N GLU A 416 -29.09 5.22 -15.03
CA GLU A 416 -29.75 5.68 -16.27
C GLU A 416 -29.54 7.19 -16.54
N SER A 417 -29.05 7.95 -15.55
CA SER A 417 -28.79 9.39 -15.65
C SER A 417 -27.46 9.80 -16.25
N THR A 418 -26.54 8.85 -16.57
CA THR A 418 -25.19 9.14 -17.13
C THR A 418 -24.95 8.49 -18.50
N ASN A 419 -26.00 8.27 -19.27
CA ASN A 419 -25.88 7.77 -20.65
C ASN A 419 -25.49 8.90 -21.60
N THR A 420 -24.31 9.50 -21.42
CA THR A 420 -23.70 10.33 -22.46
C THR A 420 -22.89 9.40 -23.36
N GLN A 421 -23.38 9.25 -24.58
CA GLN A 421 -22.85 8.42 -25.68
C GLN A 421 -21.44 8.83 -26.18
N GLN A 422 -20.53 9.33 -25.35
CA GLN A 422 -19.19 9.79 -25.78
C GLN A 422 -18.02 9.26 -24.96
N ALA A 423 -18.10 8.03 -24.40
CA ALA A 423 -16.95 7.39 -23.76
C ALA A 423 -16.81 5.90 -24.13
N GLN A 424 -17.22 5.52 -25.34
CA GLN A 424 -16.93 4.20 -25.90
C GLN A 424 -15.71 4.26 -26.82
N SER A 425 -14.52 4.53 -26.27
CA SER A 425 -13.26 4.13 -26.92
C SER A 425 -12.21 3.86 -25.85
N HIS A 426 -11.74 2.63 -25.84
CA HIS A 426 -10.60 2.07 -25.08
C HIS A 426 -10.81 1.81 -23.58
N HIS A 427 -11.62 0.79 -23.28
CA HIS A 427 -11.42 -0.04 -22.09
C HIS A 427 -11.27 -1.49 -22.53
N GLN A 428 -10.04 -1.89 -22.86
CA GLN A 428 -9.68 -3.30 -22.95
C GLN A 428 -9.67 -3.89 -21.53
N HIS A 429 -10.62 -4.78 -21.27
CA HIS A 429 -10.58 -5.64 -20.08
C HIS A 429 -9.43 -6.63 -20.24
N VAL A 430 -8.39 -6.52 -19.44
CA VAL A 430 -7.38 -7.55 -19.32
C VAL A 430 -7.95 -8.64 -18.39
N VAL A 431 -8.51 -9.68 -18.99
CA VAL A 431 -8.82 -10.93 -18.28
C VAL A 431 -7.60 -11.84 -18.43
N LEU A 432 -6.82 -11.99 -17.38
CA LEU A 432 -5.76 -13.00 -17.31
C LEU A 432 -6.41 -14.36 -17.00
N THR A 433 -6.46 -15.24 -18.01
CA THR A 433 -6.85 -16.65 -17.80
C THR A 433 -5.61 -17.42 -17.33
N VAL A 434 -5.58 -17.80 -16.06
CA VAL A 434 -4.57 -18.74 -15.55
C VAL A 434 -5.13 -20.14 -15.67
N THR A 435 -4.62 -20.92 -16.64
CA THR A 435 -4.93 -22.35 -16.77
C THR A 435 -3.97 -23.15 -15.91
N PHE A 436 -4.48 -23.81 -14.86
CA PHE A 436 -3.71 -24.80 -14.10
C PHE A 436 -3.72 -26.13 -14.86
N THR A 437 -2.59 -26.54 -15.41
CA THR A 437 -2.37 -27.93 -15.86
C THR A 437 -1.73 -28.72 -14.71
N ASN A 438 -2.50 -29.59 -14.09
CA ASN A 438 -1.97 -30.61 -13.18
C ASN A 438 -1.26 -31.67 -14.02
N ALA A 439 0.06 -31.69 -14.03
CA ALA A 439 0.82 -32.83 -14.53
C ALA A 439 0.92 -33.88 -13.41
N VAL A 440 0.17 -34.96 -13.57
CA VAL A 440 0.35 -36.18 -12.79
C VAL A 440 1.39 -37.03 -13.50
N PHE A 441 2.53 -37.29 -12.83
CA PHE A 441 3.50 -38.29 -13.24
C PHE A 441 2.98 -39.69 -12.86
N GLY A 442 2.82 -40.57 -13.83
CA GLY A 442 2.64 -42.00 -13.63
C GLY A 442 3.19 -42.74 -14.85
N GLY A 443 4.29 -43.43 -14.66
CA GLY A 443 4.93 -44.26 -15.67
C GLY A 443 4.25 -45.61 -15.83
N GLY A 444 4.47 -46.29 -16.99
CA GLY A 444 4.18 -47.70 -17.19
C GLY A 444 3.71 -48.03 -18.63
N GLU A 445 4.51 -48.81 -19.23
CA GLU A 445 4.55 -49.31 -20.63
C GLU A 445 3.34 -50.17 -21.13
N LEU A 446 3.29 -50.30 -22.46
CA LEU A 446 2.88 -51.40 -23.36
C LEU A 446 1.51 -51.31 -24.06
N SER A 447 1.64 -51.30 -25.40
CA SER A 447 0.65 -51.52 -26.47
C SER A 447 0.34 -53.01 -26.66
N PRO A 448 -0.44 -53.51 -27.69
CA PRO A 448 -1.59 -52.94 -28.41
C PRO A 448 -2.78 -53.92 -28.60
N SER A 449 -3.92 -53.49 -29.05
CA SER A 449 -4.81 -54.08 -30.07
C SER A 449 -6.25 -53.53 -29.96
N GLY A 450 -6.85 -53.13 -31.13
CA GLY A 450 -8.25 -52.69 -31.24
C GLY A 450 -9.20 -53.89 -31.52
N PRO A 451 -10.43 -53.72 -32.11
CA PRO A 451 -11.37 -52.61 -32.04
C PRO A 451 -12.80 -53.04 -31.61
N ALA A 452 -13.70 -52.16 -31.21
CA ALA A 452 -15.16 -52.21 -31.50
C ALA A 452 -15.94 -51.09 -30.78
N ALA A 453 -16.82 -50.40 -31.54
CA ALA A 453 -17.88 -49.52 -31.06
C ALA A 453 -19.17 -50.35 -30.76
N PRO A 454 -20.38 -49.78 -30.41
CA PRO A 454 -20.76 -48.49 -29.82
C PRO A 454 -21.80 -48.60 -28.68
N ALA A 455 -22.12 -47.53 -27.98
CA ALA A 455 -23.48 -47.10 -27.56
C ALA A 455 -23.47 -45.93 -26.55
N ARG A 456 -24.10 -44.84 -26.92
CA ARG A 456 -25.13 -43.97 -26.27
C ARG A 456 -25.18 -43.95 -24.73
N ASP A 457 -25.20 -42.79 -24.06
CA ASP A 457 -26.24 -41.76 -24.02
C ASP A 457 -25.83 -40.52 -23.18
N THR A 458 -26.17 -39.37 -23.73
CA THR A 458 -26.72 -38.15 -23.17
C THR A 458 -26.38 -37.65 -21.75
N SER A 459 -25.72 -36.49 -21.67
CA SER A 459 -26.32 -35.30 -21.07
C SER A 459 -25.57 -34.03 -21.49
N ALA A 460 -26.30 -33.12 -22.11
CA ALA A 460 -25.82 -31.85 -22.64
C ALA A 460 -25.55 -30.85 -21.52
N ALA A 461 -24.31 -30.37 -21.48
CA ALA A 461 -23.99 -29.11 -20.79
C ALA A 461 -23.72 -28.04 -21.86
N THR A 462 -24.59 -27.07 -21.93
CA THR A 462 -24.58 -25.95 -22.87
C THR A 462 -23.33 -25.09 -22.64
N LEU A 463 -22.41 -25.15 -23.60
CA LEU A 463 -21.29 -24.22 -23.69
C LEU A 463 -21.78 -22.92 -24.35
N VAL A 464 -21.67 -21.83 -23.62
CA VAL A 464 -21.81 -20.48 -24.16
C VAL A 464 -20.54 -20.09 -24.89
N PRO A 465 -20.59 -19.57 -26.12
CA PRO A 465 -19.40 -19.22 -26.90
C PRO A 465 -18.63 -18.06 -26.25
N ILE A 466 -17.32 -18.25 -26.13
CA ILE A 466 -16.38 -17.18 -25.75
C ILE A 466 -15.90 -16.53 -27.06
N ASP A 467 -16.20 -15.26 -27.23
CA ASP A 467 -15.70 -14.46 -28.33
C ASP A 467 -14.18 -14.34 -28.25
N ILE A 468 -13.51 -14.84 -29.29
CA ILE A 468 -12.05 -14.73 -29.47
C ILE A 468 -11.76 -13.33 -30.02
N VAL A 469 -11.06 -12.52 -29.24
CA VAL A 469 -10.50 -11.25 -29.69
C VAL A 469 -9.14 -11.52 -30.35
N PRO A 470 -8.90 -11.12 -31.61
CA PRO A 470 -7.63 -11.35 -32.29
C PRO A 470 -6.60 -10.32 -31.82
N GLY A 471 -5.40 -10.79 -31.42
CA GLY A 471 -4.23 -9.92 -31.21
C GLY A 471 -3.34 -10.18 -30.00
N LEU A 472 -3.17 -11.43 -29.57
CA LEU A 472 -2.10 -11.77 -28.61
C LEU A 472 -1.10 -12.71 -29.30
N PRO A 473 0.22 -12.41 -29.29
CA PRO A 473 1.21 -13.35 -29.79
C PRO A 473 1.37 -14.52 -28.82
N THR A 474 1.19 -15.71 -29.37
CA THR A 474 1.47 -16.99 -28.72
C THR A 474 2.99 -17.09 -28.48
N LEU A 475 3.42 -17.18 -27.24
CA LEU A 475 4.79 -17.56 -26.90
C LEU A 475 4.94 -19.07 -27.12
N LEU A 476 5.48 -19.44 -28.25
CA LEU A 476 6.03 -20.78 -28.51
C LEU A 476 7.45 -20.83 -27.89
N THR A 477 7.61 -21.74 -26.95
CA THR A 477 8.91 -22.20 -26.45
C THR A 477 9.62 -23.00 -27.53
N THR A 478 10.73 -22.52 -28.04
CA THR A 478 11.75 -23.36 -28.68
C THR A 478 13.05 -23.14 -27.91
N GLY A 479 13.48 -24.21 -27.23
CA GLY A 479 14.83 -24.30 -26.69
C GLY A 479 15.88 -24.35 -27.79
N MET A 480 16.97 -23.66 -27.57
CA MET A 480 18.27 -24.02 -28.15
C MET A 480 19.38 -23.63 -27.17
N LEU A 481 20.12 -24.67 -26.83
CA LEU A 481 21.43 -24.64 -26.18
C LEU A 481 22.43 -23.88 -27.05
N CYS A 482 23.28 -23.07 -26.45
CA CYS A 482 24.68 -22.87 -26.85
C CYS A 482 25.46 -22.33 -25.67
N ASP A 483 26.52 -23.05 -25.33
CA ASP A 483 27.55 -22.71 -24.36
C ASP A 483 28.61 -21.73 -24.95
N PRO A 484 29.56 -21.23 -24.12
CA PRO A 484 30.22 -19.94 -24.21
C PRO A 484 31.53 -19.92 -25.03
N PRO A 485 32.24 -18.81 -25.08
CA PRO A 485 33.36 -18.57 -24.20
C PRO A 485 33.21 -17.36 -23.25
#